data_3a0e63ab18d3da2bf258dfc33e0ed266
#
_entry.id   3a0e63ab18d3da2bf258dfc33e0ed266
#
_cell.length_a   1.000
_cell.length_b   1.000
_cell.length_c   1.000
_cell.angle_alpha   90.00
_cell.angle_beta   90.00
_cell.angle_gamma   90.00
#
_symmetry.space_group_name_H-M   'P 1'
#
loop_
_entity.id
_entity.type
_entity.pdbx_description
1 polymer ?
#
loop_
_entity_poly.entity_id
_entity_poly.type
_entity_poly.pdbx_seq_one_letter_code
_entity_poly.pdbx_strand_id
1 'polypeptide(L)'
;MADEDELEHTRSVERPAPPKLVDPPALERTQPRPATTKPRETTAPPEPRRPYRLKMTDGVIVSLDLTVYLGRRPSVPRVASDRRVRLVSVPSAGKEVSATHLELRWTGDAVVATDMRSTNGSQVMVPGNQPRTLLRGESAVVTPGTLIDLGDGNVLEVLSPERLTVES
;
A
#
# COMPACT_ATOMS: atom_id res chain seq x y z
N MET A 1 -61.96 -20.95 34.93
CA MET A 1 -62.77 -20.45 33.84
C MET A 1 -61.73 -19.82 32.91
N ALA A 2 -61.31 -20.63 32.01
CA ALA A 2 -61.77 -20.77 30.63
C ALA A 2 -61.33 -19.55 29.82
N ASP A 3 -60.68 -19.57 28.74
CA ASP A 3 -60.48 -20.48 27.61
C ASP A 3 -59.29 -19.92 26.81
N GLU A 4 -58.40 -20.76 26.34
CA GLU A 4 -58.38 -21.29 24.99
C GLU A 4 -58.48 -20.16 23.93
N ASP A 5 -57.62 -20.03 22.98
CA ASP A 5 -57.32 -20.90 21.87
C ASP A 5 -56.41 -20.13 20.90
N GLU A 6 -55.35 -20.80 20.45
CA GLU A 6 -55.18 -21.14 19.04
C GLU A 6 -54.91 -19.97 18.08
N LEU A 7 -53.92 -19.97 17.32
CA LEU A 7 -53.63 -20.79 16.14
C LEU A 7 -52.23 -20.44 15.56
N GLU A 8 -51.47 -21.45 15.45
CA GLU A 8 -50.33 -21.50 14.55
C GLU A 8 -50.77 -21.17 13.10
N HIS A 9 -50.13 -20.17 12.51
CA HIS A 9 -50.11 -20.06 11.07
C HIS A 9 -48.66 -20.23 10.59
N THR A 10 -48.32 -21.51 10.44
CA THR A 10 -47.18 -21.94 9.63
C THR A 10 -47.46 -21.54 8.18
N ARG A 11 -46.92 -20.38 7.78
CA ARG A 11 -46.84 -20.04 6.35
C ARG A 11 -45.69 -20.81 5.74
N SER A 12 -46.04 -21.90 5.08
CA SER A 12 -45.18 -22.56 4.09
C SER A 12 -44.78 -21.54 3.04
N VAL A 13 -43.49 -21.13 3.08
CA VAL A 13 -42.89 -20.40 1.97
C VAL A 13 -42.54 -21.42 0.90
N GLU A 14 -43.41 -21.48 -0.09
CA GLU A 14 -43.20 -22.22 -1.32
C GLU A 14 -41.95 -21.69 -2.04
N ARG A 15 -40.96 -22.55 -2.17
CA ARG A 15 -39.73 -22.24 -2.94
C ARG A 15 -40.15 -22.20 -4.43
N PRO A 16 -39.86 -21.11 -5.16
CA PRO A 16 -40.00 -21.14 -6.60
C PRO A 16 -38.97 -22.08 -7.23
N ALA A 17 -39.44 -22.90 -8.16
CA ALA A 17 -38.62 -23.85 -8.92
C ALA A 17 -37.53 -23.12 -9.74
N PRO A 18 -36.37 -23.74 -9.95
CA PRO A 18 -35.32 -23.15 -10.78
C PRO A 18 -35.77 -23.05 -12.24
N PRO A 19 -35.39 -21.97 -12.95
CA PRO A 19 -35.74 -21.83 -14.36
C PRO A 19 -35.02 -22.90 -15.19
N LYS A 20 -35.78 -23.47 -16.13
CA LYS A 20 -35.31 -24.45 -17.12
C LYS A 20 -34.13 -23.85 -17.90
N LEU A 21 -33.06 -24.63 -18.00
CA LEU A 21 -31.96 -24.35 -18.93
C LEU A 21 -32.54 -24.30 -20.34
N VAL A 22 -32.40 -23.15 -20.98
CA VAL A 22 -32.60 -22.99 -22.39
C VAL A 22 -31.26 -23.21 -23.06
N ASP A 23 -31.15 -24.21 -23.92
CA ASP A 23 -29.95 -24.47 -24.71
C ASP A 23 -29.60 -23.25 -25.55
N PRO A 24 -28.35 -22.80 -25.58
CA PRO A 24 -27.94 -21.73 -26.47
C PRO A 24 -27.90 -22.26 -27.92
N PRO A 25 -28.29 -21.41 -28.90
CA PRO A 25 -28.18 -21.79 -30.31
C PRO A 25 -26.74 -21.96 -30.73
N ALA A 26 -26.53 -22.91 -31.63
CA ALA A 26 -25.25 -23.32 -32.18
C ALA A 26 -24.38 -22.12 -32.60
N LEU A 27 -23.20 -22.01 -31.97
CA LEU A 27 -22.19 -21.04 -32.32
C LEU A 27 -21.60 -21.36 -33.68
N GLU A 28 -21.84 -20.46 -34.60
CA GLU A 28 -21.11 -20.30 -35.84
C GLU A 28 -19.60 -20.29 -35.57
N ARG A 29 -18.88 -21.19 -36.23
CA ARG A 29 -17.42 -21.29 -36.12
C ARG A 29 -16.80 -20.03 -36.69
N THR A 30 -16.49 -19.08 -35.82
CA THR A 30 -15.61 -17.98 -36.14
C THR A 30 -14.18 -18.54 -36.16
N GLN A 31 -13.59 -18.61 -37.34
CA GLN A 31 -12.20 -18.97 -37.55
C GLN A 31 -11.28 -18.03 -36.75
N PRO A 32 -10.28 -18.52 -36.03
CA PRO A 32 -9.31 -17.64 -35.39
C PRO A 32 -8.49 -16.92 -36.45
N ARG A 33 -8.60 -15.58 -36.49
CA ARG A 33 -7.66 -14.74 -37.23
C ARG A 33 -6.25 -15.04 -36.70
N PRO A 34 -5.25 -15.23 -37.56
CA PRO A 34 -3.88 -15.33 -37.09
C PRO A 34 -3.51 -14.02 -36.38
N ALA A 35 -3.29 -14.10 -35.09
CA ALA A 35 -2.70 -13.01 -34.35
C ALA A 35 -1.30 -12.78 -34.92
N THR A 36 -1.11 -11.64 -35.58
CA THR A 36 0.21 -11.14 -35.95
C THR A 36 0.97 -10.91 -34.65
N THR A 37 1.74 -11.89 -34.26
CA THR A 37 2.67 -11.77 -33.14
C THR A 37 3.71 -10.73 -33.55
N LYS A 38 3.53 -9.49 -33.12
CA LYS A 38 4.64 -8.52 -33.13
C LYS A 38 5.84 -9.20 -32.45
N PRO A 39 7.03 -9.12 -33.03
CA PRO A 39 8.21 -9.61 -32.37
C PRO A 39 8.28 -8.96 -30.99
N ARG A 40 8.30 -9.80 -29.97
CA ARG A 40 8.55 -9.37 -28.58
C ARG A 40 9.94 -8.74 -28.61
N GLU A 41 9.99 -7.42 -28.56
CA GLU A 41 11.25 -6.71 -28.31
C GLU A 41 11.95 -7.42 -27.17
N THR A 42 13.14 -7.90 -27.47
CA THR A 42 14.03 -8.50 -26.47
C THR A 42 14.35 -7.40 -25.47
N THR A 43 13.54 -7.32 -24.46
CA THR A 43 13.80 -6.44 -23.33
C THR A 43 15.13 -6.91 -22.75
N ALA A 44 16.16 -6.09 -22.86
CA ALA A 44 17.40 -6.27 -22.13
C ALA A 44 17.10 -6.67 -20.68
N PRO A 45 17.90 -7.51 -20.04
CA PRO A 45 17.68 -7.89 -18.65
C PRO A 45 17.43 -6.61 -17.86
N PRO A 46 16.37 -6.56 -17.03
CA PRO A 46 16.08 -5.37 -16.26
C PRO A 46 17.32 -5.03 -15.43
N GLU A 47 17.87 -3.85 -15.66
CA GLU A 47 18.96 -3.36 -14.84
C GLU A 47 18.57 -3.47 -13.37
N PRO A 48 19.49 -3.82 -12.47
CA PRO A 48 19.19 -3.96 -11.07
C PRO A 48 18.60 -2.65 -10.55
N ARG A 49 17.31 -2.67 -10.27
CA ARG A 49 16.60 -1.48 -9.81
C ARG A 49 17.21 -1.04 -8.50
N ARG A 50 17.63 0.20 -8.44
CA ARG A 50 18.21 0.78 -7.23
C ARG A 50 17.11 1.20 -6.29
N PRO A 51 17.32 1.07 -4.98
CA PRO A 51 16.35 1.50 -3.98
C PRO A 51 16.19 3.02 -3.99
N TYR A 52 15.01 3.46 -3.68
CA TYR A 52 14.73 4.86 -3.37
C TYR A 52 15.47 5.28 -2.11
N ARG A 53 15.54 6.57 -1.89
CA ARG A 53 16.18 7.15 -0.71
C ARG A 53 15.19 8.05 0.02
N LEU A 54 15.41 8.23 1.29
CA LEU A 54 14.64 9.11 2.15
C LEU A 54 15.58 10.18 2.70
N LYS A 55 15.24 11.45 2.50
CA LYS A 55 15.94 12.56 3.12
C LYS A 55 15.16 13.02 4.33
N MET A 56 15.83 13.15 5.44
CA MET A 56 15.29 13.63 6.71
C MET A 56 15.44 15.15 6.83
N THR A 57 14.68 15.76 7.74
CA THR A 57 14.78 17.21 8.02
C THR A 57 16.20 17.66 8.41
N ASP A 58 16.94 16.83 9.11
CA ASP A 58 18.33 17.07 9.51
C ASP A 58 19.35 16.90 8.36
N GLY A 59 18.88 16.57 7.15
CA GLY A 59 19.69 16.32 5.98
C GLY A 59 20.24 14.90 5.86
N VAL A 60 20.00 14.03 6.83
CA VAL A 60 20.41 12.63 6.76
C VAL A 60 19.66 11.92 5.63
N ILE A 61 20.38 11.15 4.82
CA ILE A 61 19.81 10.35 3.74
C ILE A 61 19.85 8.87 4.12
N VAL A 62 18.70 8.23 4.05
CA VAL A 62 18.50 6.80 4.36
C VAL A 62 18.12 6.07 3.09
N SER A 63 18.80 4.97 2.75
CA SER A 63 18.43 4.10 1.65
C SER A 63 17.23 3.22 2.04
N LEU A 64 16.29 3.04 1.12
CA LEU A 64 15.13 2.17 1.27
C LEU A 64 15.40 0.74 0.73
N ASP A 65 16.66 0.32 0.72
CA ASP A 65 17.07 -1.07 0.43
C ASP A 65 16.49 -2.08 1.44
N LEU A 66 16.17 -1.60 2.62
CA LEU A 66 15.48 -2.33 3.69
C LEU A 66 14.15 -1.63 4.02
N THR A 67 13.24 -2.36 4.64
CA THR A 67 12.07 -1.74 5.27
C THR A 67 12.52 -0.83 6.41
N VAL A 68 12.08 0.43 6.39
CA VAL A 68 12.45 1.46 7.37
C VAL A 68 11.26 1.72 8.29
N TYR A 69 11.47 1.60 9.59
CA TYR A 69 10.51 2.03 10.61
C TYR A 69 11.00 3.34 11.24
N LEU A 70 10.15 4.35 11.22
CA LEU A 70 10.42 5.66 11.78
C LEU A 70 9.54 5.92 13.00
N GLY A 71 10.09 6.66 13.96
CA GLY A 71 9.36 7.08 15.15
C GLY A 71 10.30 7.62 16.22
N ARG A 72 9.76 8.09 17.34
CA ARG A 72 10.61 8.60 18.44
C ARG A 72 11.41 7.51 19.16
N ARG A 73 10.95 6.24 19.08
CA ARG A 73 11.61 5.03 19.62
C ARG A 73 11.14 3.82 18.78
N PRO A 74 11.52 3.74 17.51
CA PRO A 74 10.99 2.70 16.63
C PRO A 74 11.44 1.32 17.09
N SER A 75 10.54 0.36 16.94
CA SER A 75 10.81 -1.04 17.23
C SER A 75 10.28 -1.91 16.09
N VAL A 76 10.89 -3.09 15.95
CA VAL A 76 10.42 -4.08 14.95
C VAL A 76 9.07 -4.64 15.42
N PRO A 77 8.02 -4.59 14.58
CA PRO A 77 6.76 -5.23 14.90
C PRO A 77 6.92 -6.74 15.14
N ARG A 78 6.20 -7.30 16.10
CA ARG A 78 6.27 -8.74 16.43
C ARG A 78 5.89 -9.67 15.27
N VAL A 79 5.19 -9.15 14.29
CA VAL A 79 4.73 -9.90 13.09
C VAL A 79 5.64 -9.65 11.89
N ALA A 80 6.71 -8.88 12.04
CA ALA A 80 7.68 -8.72 10.96
C ALA A 80 8.36 -10.08 10.74
N SER A 81 8.02 -10.72 9.63
CA SER A 81 8.77 -11.88 9.13
C SER A 81 10.25 -11.49 8.96
N ASP A 82 11.17 -12.46 9.04
CA ASP A 82 12.64 -12.43 8.99
C ASP A 82 13.34 -11.43 8.04
N ARG A 83 12.71 -10.34 7.70
CA ARG A 83 13.28 -9.31 6.85
C ARG A 83 14.17 -8.40 7.67
N ARG A 84 15.37 -8.17 7.17
CA ARG A 84 16.22 -7.11 7.71
C ARG A 84 15.47 -5.79 7.64
N VAL A 85 15.44 -5.07 8.75
CA VAL A 85 14.75 -3.77 8.86
C VAL A 85 15.73 -2.72 9.35
N ARG A 86 15.42 -1.47 9.08
CA ARG A 86 16.17 -0.31 9.57
C ARG A 86 15.26 0.49 10.50
N LEU A 87 15.76 0.80 11.68
CA LEU A 87 15.06 1.64 12.65
C LEU A 87 15.67 3.04 12.61
N VAL A 88 14.83 4.04 12.41
CA VAL A 88 15.26 5.44 12.34
C VAL A 88 14.50 6.23 13.42
N SER A 89 15.25 6.71 14.38
CA SER A 89 14.71 7.53 15.46
C SER A 89 14.66 8.99 15.06
N VAL A 90 13.52 9.65 15.31
CA VAL A 90 13.34 11.07 15.07
C VAL A 90 13.02 11.79 16.38
N PRO A 91 13.47 13.05 16.55
CA PRO A 91 13.15 13.83 17.73
C PRO A 91 11.65 14.13 17.81
N SER A 92 11.09 14.12 19.02
CA SER A 92 9.68 14.46 19.24
C SER A 92 9.50 15.06 20.62
N ALA A 93 9.79 16.35 20.71
CA ALA A 93 9.69 17.11 21.97
C ALA A 93 8.22 17.27 22.40
N GLY A 94 7.33 17.56 21.45
CA GLY A 94 5.89 17.66 21.66
C GLY A 94 5.17 16.33 21.76
N LYS A 95 5.88 15.19 21.59
CA LYS A 95 5.33 13.83 21.57
C LYS A 95 4.29 13.61 20.45
N GLU A 96 4.33 14.40 19.38
CA GLU A 96 3.48 14.25 18.22
C GLU A 96 3.80 13.00 17.44
N VAL A 97 5.08 12.60 17.42
CA VAL A 97 5.52 11.36 16.76
C VAL A 97 5.39 10.17 17.71
N SER A 98 4.69 9.14 17.29
CA SER A 98 4.52 7.89 18.04
C SER A 98 5.83 7.11 18.15
N ALA A 99 5.89 6.11 19.06
CA ALA A 99 7.09 5.30 19.25
C ALA A 99 7.53 4.64 17.95
N THR A 100 6.67 3.88 17.30
CA THR A 100 6.79 3.47 15.90
C THR A 100 5.66 4.16 15.16
N HIS A 101 5.95 5.07 14.24
CA HIS A 101 4.97 5.96 13.63
C HIS A 101 4.68 5.59 12.18
N LEU A 102 5.71 5.39 11.39
CA LEU A 102 5.62 5.14 9.96
C LEU A 102 6.51 3.98 9.54
N GLU A 103 6.02 3.15 8.62
CA GLU A 103 6.80 2.18 7.86
C GLU A 103 6.98 2.69 6.44
N LEU A 104 8.18 2.64 5.92
CA LEU A 104 8.48 2.84 4.51
C LEU A 104 9.10 1.57 3.93
N ARG A 105 8.48 1.06 2.87
CA ARG A 105 8.91 -0.16 2.20
C ARG A 105 9.01 0.04 0.70
N TRP A 106 10.19 -0.27 0.16
CA TRP A 106 10.37 -0.34 -1.28
C TRP A 106 9.92 -1.71 -1.81
N THR A 107 9.11 -1.70 -2.86
CA THR A 107 8.54 -2.92 -3.48
C THR A 107 9.19 -3.25 -4.83
N GLY A 108 10.28 -2.57 -5.19
CA GLY A 108 10.95 -2.70 -6.48
C GLY A 108 10.56 -1.59 -7.46
N ASP A 109 9.29 -1.28 -7.58
CA ASP A 109 8.77 -0.26 -8.49
C ASP A 109 8.28 1.00 -7.77
N ALA A 110 7.86 0.86 -6.53
CA ALA A 110 7.26 1.93 -5.75
C ALA A 110 7.71 1.89 -4.29
N VAL A 111 7.51 2.98 -3.60
CA VAL A 111 7.63 3.06 -2.15
C VAL A 111 6.22 3.09 -1.56
N VAL A 112 5.99 2.26 -0.58
CA VAL A 112 4.73 2.23 0.18
C VAL A 112 5.02 2.80 1.56
N ALA A 113 4.28 3.84 1.93
CA ALA A 113 4.25 4.41 3.27
C ALA A 113 3.03 3.86 4.02
N THR A 114 3.23 3.33 5.21
CA THR A 114 2.17 2.77 6.05
C THR A 114 2.22 3.40 7.44
N ASP A 115 1.12 3.97 7.87
CA ASP A 115 0.98 4.46 9.25
C ASP A 115 0.92 3.27 10.22
N MET A 116 1.80 3.26 11.22
CA MET A 116 1.94 2.18 12.20
C MET A 116 1.01 2.38 13.41
N ARG A 117 -0.23 2.77 13.14
CA ARG A 117 -1.24 3.12 14.15
C ARG A 117 -0.80 4.28 15.03
N SER A 118 -0.22 5.29 14.40
CA SER A 118 0.20 6.49 15.09
C SER A 118 -0.98 7.20 15.77
N THR A 119 -0.69 8.09 16.70
CA THR A 119 -1.72 8.85 17.41
C THR A 119 -2.33 9.93 16.53
N ASN A 120 -1.49 10.64 15.77
CA ASN A 120 -1.88 11.83 15.02
C ASN A 120 -1.98 11.59 13.51
N GLY A 121 -1.49 10.44 13.02
CA GLY A 121 -1.34 10.19 11.58
C GLY A 121 -0.12 10.87 10.99
N SER A 122 0.10 10.66 9.70
CA SER A 122 1.16 11.30 8.91
C SER A 122 0.56 12.09 7.77
N GLN A 123 0.97 13.33 7.58
CA GLN A 123 0.52 14.11 6.44
C GLN A 123 1.40 13.79 5.21
N VAL A 124 0.78 13.35 4.13
CA VAL A 124 1.45 12.95 2.89
C VAL A 124 1.11 13.95 1.79
N MET A 125 2.13 14.55 1.20
CA MET A 125 2.03 15.53 0.12
C MET A 125 2.74 14.98 -1.12
N VAL A 126 1.98 14.28 -1.96
CA VAL A 126 2.47 13.76 -3.24
C VAL A 126 2.46 14.87 -4.27
N PRO A 127 3.53 15.08 -5.07
CA PRO A 127 3.54 16.09 -6.12
C PRO A 127 2.33 15.97 -7.06
N GLY A 128 1.67 17.10 -7.30
CA GLY A 128 0.48 17.16 -8.16
C GLY A 128 -0.84 16.70 -7.52
N ASN A 129 -0.81 16.23 -6.30
CA ASN A 129 -2.01 15.81 -5.56
C ASN A 129 -2.28 16.73 -4.37
N GLN A 130 -3.51 16.68 -3.87
CA GLN A 130 -3.82 17.36 -2.62
C GLN A 130 -3.20 16.63 -1.43
N PRO A 131 -2.72 17.35 -0.40
CA PRO A 131 -2.25 16.75 0.83
C PRO A 131 -3.32 15.88 1.48
N ARG A 132 -2.93 14.71 1.98
CA ARG A 132 -3.82 13.83 2.71
C ARG A 132 -3.16 13.31 3.97
N THR A 133 -3.95 13.00 4.97
CA THR A 133 -3.48 12.36 6.19
C THR A 133 -3.62 10.85 6.07
N LEU A 134 -2.54 10.11 6.31
CA LEU A 134 -2.56 8.68 6.56
C LEU A 134 -2.91 8.46 8.02
N LEU A 135 -3.98 7.74 8.26
CA LEU A 135 -4.44 7.39 9.60
C LEU A 135 -4.18 5.90 9.87
N ARG A 136 -4.18 5.57 11.11
CA ARG A 136 -4.08 4.24 11.75
C ARG A 136 -4.12 3.00 10.84
N GLY A 137 -2.96 2.60 10.34
CA GLY A 137 -2.82 1.41 9.52
C GLY A 137 -3.10 1.63 8.03
N GLU A 138 -3.38 2.86 7.62
CA GLU A 138 -3.51 3.19 6.20
C GLU A 138 -2.16 3.15 5.50
N SER A 139 -2.19 2.82 4.23
CA SER A 139 -1.02 2.81 3.36
C SER A 139 -1.25 3.69 2.14
N ALA A 140 -0.17 4.31 1.66
CA ALA A 140 -0.15 5.03 0.39
C ALA A 140 1.09 4.69 -0.41
N VAL A 141 0.93 4.66 -1.72
CA VAL A 141 2.07 4.67 -2.64
C VAL A 141 2.59 6.08 -2.72
N VAL A 142 3.89 6.23 -2.52
CA VAL A 142 4.59 7.53 -2.59
C VAL A 142 5.64 7.51 -3.69
N THR A 143 5.79 8.65 -4.35
CA THR A 143 6.71 8.84 -5.47
C THR A 143 7.84 9.80 -5.09
N PRO A 144 8.92 9.89 -5.85
CA PRO A 144 9.95 10.90 -5.64
C PRO A 144 9.38 12.31 -5.56
N GLY A 145 9.88 13.10 -4.65
CA GLY A 145 9.38 14.44 -4.33
C GLY A 145 8.20 14.46 -3.36
N THR A 146 7.69 13.30 -2.93
CA THR A 146 6.67 13.24 -1.87
C THR A 146 7.30 13.70 -0.55
N LEU A 147 6.61 14.62 0.12
CA LEU A 147 6.92 15.01 1.49
C LEU A 147 5.97 14.27 2.45
N ILE A 148 6.51 13.81 3.56
CA ILE A 148 5.76 13.14 4.63
C ILE A 148 6.09 13.84 5.94
N ASP A 149 5.09 14.48 6.53
CA ASP A 149 5.21 15.14 7.83
C ASP A 149 4.67 14.22 8.93
N LEU A 150 5.52 13.92 9.92
CA LEU A 150 5.19 13.07 11.06
C LEU A 150 4.78 13.89 12.29
N GLY A 151 4.91 15.22 12.25
CA GLY A 151 4.77 16.11 13.38
C GLY A 151 6.12 16.48 14.04
N ASP A 152 6.06 17.44 14.95
CA ASP A 152 7.25 17.98 15.65
C ASP A 152 8.35 18.48 14.68
N GLY A 153 7.98 18.93 13.46
CA GLY A 153 8.90 19.42 12.43
C GLY A 153 9.68 18.30 11.70
N ASN A 154 9.30 17.06 11.86
CA ASN A 154 9.94 15.95 11.17
C ASN A 154 9.31 15.72 9.80
N VAL A 155 9.87 16.37 8.79
CA VAL A 155 9.47 16.22 7.39
C VAL A 155 10.46 15.33 6.66
N LEU A 156 9.96 14.34 5.97
CA LEU A 156 10.71 13.38 5.17
C LEU A 156 10.46 13.65 3.70
N GLU A 157 11.48 13.55 2.87
CA GLU A 157 11.38 13.67 1.42
C GLU A 157 11.78 12.34 0.76
N VAL A 158 10.90 11.81 -0.07
CA VAL A 158 11.19 10.61 -0.88
C VAL A 158 12.02 11.04 -2.09
N LEU A 159 13.24 10.52 -2.20
CA LEU A 159 14.16 10.80 -3.29
C LEU A 159 14.21 9.66 -4.29
N SER A 160 14.43 10.02 -5.56
CA SER A 160 14.71 9.03 -6.61
C SER A 160 15.91 8.13 -6.25
N PRO A 161 15.99 6.94 -6.84
CA PRO A 161 17.22 6.16 -6.82
C PRO A 161 18.40 6.99 -7.33
N GLU A 162 19.57 6.72 -6.79
CA GLU A 162 20.79 7.39 -7.25
C GLU A 162 21.10 6.99 -8.69
N ARG A 163 21.23 7.97 -9.57
CA ARG A 163 21.73 7.72 -10.93
C ARG A 163 23.24 7.58 -10.88
N LEU A 164 23.79 6.52 -11.45
CA LEU A 164 25.21 6.53 -11.81
C LEU A 164 25.38 7.52 -12.94
N THR A 165 25.99 8.65 -12.65
CA THR A 165 26.59 9.45 -13.72
C THR A 165 27.86 8.69 -14.13
N VAL A 166 27.78 7.95 -15.22
CA VAL A 166 28.98 7.45 -15.89
C VAL A 166 29.57 8.69 -16.52
N GLU A 167 30.57 9.28 -15.88
CA GLU A 167 31.43 10.25 -16.56
C GLU A 167 32.19 9.50 -17.64
N SER A 168 31.92 9.91 -18.88
CA SER A 168 32.68 9.46 -20.05
C SER A 168 33.96 10.21 -20.16
#